data_b604e7af717f829d38a21d463f6d6f90
#
_entry.id   b604e7af717f829d38a21d463f6d6f90
#
_cell.length_a   1.000
_cell.length_b   1.000
_cell.length_c   1.000
_cell.angle_alpha   90.00
_cell.angle_beta   90.00
_cell.angle_gamma   90.00
#
_symmetry.space_group_name_H-M   'P 1'
#
loop_
_entity.id
_entity.type
_entity.pdbx_description
1 polymer ?
#
loop_
_entity_poly.entity_id
_entity_poly.type
_entity_poly.pdbx_seq_one_letter_code
_entity_poly.pdbx_strand_id
1 'polypeptide(L)'
;MWQEIEGKRRTTPSRMMVSIFQMEDLTATMTRLTGEFRWEMCRRVQGPRWNDVSEPSLTSEYCDYIQFYKKNHELTADAKDKIKSAMQKAKNSYKEMFVRDYITWIMYEGNSSPRLNKVARVIIATYCPFSKAIRDRLMVNPMYKEMLEKYNLKMSQKVHHIDNLCQKLNNTKIEIPEEILNQKKF
;
A
#
# COMPACT_ATOMS: atom_id res chain seq x y z
N MET A 1 -17.25 7.19 2.09
CA MET A 1 -17.09 6.47 3.39
C MET A 1 -17.31 5.00 3.12
N TRP A 2 -16.35 4.13 3.45
CA TRP A 2 -16.61 2.69 3.43
C TRP A 2 -17.16 2.28 4.79
N GLN A 3 -18.12 1.37 4.80
CA GLN A 3 -18.72 0.85 6.01
C GLN A 3 -18.59 -0.66 6.02
N GLU A 4 -18.12 -1.22 7.12
CA GLU A 4 -18.22 -2.64 7.37
C GLU A 4 -19.56 -2.94 8.03
N ILE A 5 -20.28 -3.88 7.48
CA ILE A 5 -21.46 -4.44 8.13
C ILE A 5 -20.96 -5.52 9.09
N GLU A 6 -20.96 -5.19 10.39
CA GLU A 6 -20.64 -6.16 11.42
C GLU A 6 -21.83 -7.08 11.67
N GLY A 7 -21.59 -8.37 11.54
CA GLY A 7 -22.53 -9.41 11.96
C GLY A 7 -21.83 -10.46 12.82
N LYS A 8 -22.58 -11.22 13.62
CA LYS A 8 -22.04 -12.32 14.46
C LYS A 8 -21.27 -13.37 13.65
N ARG A 9 -21.54 -13.48 12.36
CA ARG A 9 -20.77 -14.27 11.38
C ARG A 9 -20.44 -13.32 10.25
N ARG A 10 -19.19 -12.85 10.18
CA ARG A 10 -18.69 -11.91 9.16
C ARG A 10 -18.71 -12.52 7.75
N THR A 11 -19.88 -12.83 7.26
CA THR A 11 -20.09 -13.43 5.93
C THR A 11 -20.29 -12.37 4.85
N THR A 12 -20.50 -11.12 5.24
CA THR A 12 -20.75 -10.04 4.27
C THR A 12 -19.42 -9.39 3.89
N PRO A 13 -19.11 -9.27 2.60
CA PRO A 13 -17.89 -8.60 2.15
C PRO A 13 -17.95 -7.11 2.51
N SER A 14 -16.78 -6.53 2.78
CA SER A 14 -16.63 -5.09 3.01
C SER A 14 -17.11 -4.30 1.80
N ARG A 15 -17.82 -3.19 2.01
CA ARG A 15 -18.41 -2.37 0.95
C ARG A 15 -17.90 -0.94 1.04
N MET A 16 -17.62 -0.35 -0.11
CA MET A 16 -17.40 1.09 -0.22
C MET A 16 -18.75 1.79 -0.47
N MET A 17 -19.07 2.77 0.37
CA MET A 17 -20.28 3.58 0.22
C MET A 17 -19.91 4.98 -0.21
N VAL A 18 -20.48 5.42 -1.31
CA VAL A 18 -20.30 6.76 -1.87
C VAL A 18 -21.61 7.53 -1.74
N SER A 19 -21.54 8.78 -1.27
CA SER A 19 -22.72 9.64 -1.22
C SER A 19 -23.20 9.98 -2.63
N ILE A 20 -24.51 9.98 -2.84
CA ILE A 20 -25.12 10.42 -4.10
C ILE A 20 -24.91 11.92 -4.30
N PHE A 21 -24.96 12.69 -3.21
CA PHE A 21 -24.71 14.13 -3.23
C PHE A 21 -23.25 14.39 -2.88
N GLN A 22 -22.42 14.57 -3.90
CA GLN A 22 -20.99 14.75 -3.74
C GLN A 22 -20.58 16.17 -4.13
N MET A 23 -19.95 16.88 -3.20
CA MET A 23 -19.40 18.21 -3.43
C MET A 23 -17.93 18.18 -3.87
N GLU A 24 -17.26 17.03 -3.73
CA GLU A 24 -15.86 16.84 -4.08
C GLU A 24 -15.71 16.10 -5.42
N ASP A 25 -14.54 16.21 -6.04
CA ASP A 25 -14.21 15.43 -7.23
C ASP A 25 -14.35 13.93 -6.95
N LEU A 26 -15.09 13.23 -7.81
CA LEU A 26 -15.35 11.80 -7.69
C LEU A 26 -14.06 10.98 -7.69
N THR A 27 -13.08 11.36 -8.52
CA THR A 27 -11.78 10.67 -8.61
C THR A 27 -11.02 10.76 -7.29
N ALA A 28 -10.96 11.95 -6.69
CA ALA A 28 -10.32 12.16 -5.40
C ALA A 28 -11.02 11.35 -4.29
N THR A 29 -12.36 11.36 -4.28
CA THR A 29 -13.15 10.61 -3.32
C THR A 29 -12.94 9.09 -3.47
N MET A 30 -13.01 8.55 -4.68
CA MET A 30 -12.79 7.11 -4.92
C MET A 30 -11.36 6.70 -4.58
N THR A 31 -10.38 7.55 -4.87
CA THR A 31 -8.98 7.31 -4.50
C THR A 31 -8.83 7.27 -2.97
N ARG A 32 -9.46 8.21 -2.25
CA ARG A 32 -9.47 8.24 -0.79
C ARG A 32 -10.09 6.96 -0.21
N LEU A 33 -11.27 6.58 -0.67
CA LEU A 33 -11.97 5.37 -0.22
C LEU A 33 -11.15 4.11 -0.48
N THR A 34 -10.50 4.03 -1.63
CA THR A 34 -9.62 2.90 -1.96
C THR A 34 -8.42 2.84 -1.02
N GLY A 35 -7.80 3.98 -0.69
CA GLY A 35 -6.73 4.06 0.29
C GLY A 35 -7.18 3.60 1.68
N GLU A 36 -8.31 4.09 2.16
CA GLU A 36 -8.90 3.68 3.44
C GLU A 36 -9.17 2.17 3.47
N PHE A 37 -9.76 1.64 2.39
CA PHE A 37 -10.05 0.22 2.26
C PHE A 37 -8.78 -0.64 2.30
N ARG A 38 -7.73 -0.25 1.54
CA ARG A 38 -6.45 -0.97 1.53
C ARG A 38 -5.82 -1.03 2.93
N TRP A 39 -5.80 0.09 3.63
CA TRP A 39 -5.31 0.15 5.01
C TRP A 39 -6.05 -0.81 5.95
N GLU A 40 -7.38 -0.72 5.95
CA GLU A 40 -8.20 -1.52 6.85
C GLU A 40 -8.16 -3.02 6.50
N MET A 41 -8.11 -3.37 5.23
CA MET A 41 -7.95 -4.76 4.82
C MET A 41 -6.61 -5.34 5.27
N CYS A 42 -5.51 -4.59 5.10
CA CYS A 42 -4.21 -5.00 5.59
C CYS A 42 -4.23 -5.18 7.12
N ARG A 43 -4.74 -4.19 7.85
CA ARG A 43 -4.85 -4.23 9.31
C ARG A 43 -5.65 -5.45 9.81
N ARG A 44 -6.70 -5.84 9.10
CA ARG A 44 -7.53 -7.00 9.45
C ARG A 44 -6.85 -8.33 9.17
N VAL A 45 -6.21 -8.44 8.03
CA VAL A 45 -5.46 -9.65 7.66
C VAL A 45 -4.34 -9.90 8.68
N GLN A 46 -3.64 -8.84 9.09
CA GLN A 46 -2.58 -8.93 10.09
C GLN A 46 -3.11 -9.09 11.53
N GLY A 47 -4.37 -8.75 11.78
CA GLY A 47 -4.98 -8.86 13.11
C GLY A 47 -4.24 -8.06 14.18
N PRO A 48 -3.94 -8.64 15.35
CA PRO A 48 -3.23 -7.95 16.44
C PRO A 48 -1.83 -7.46 16.08
N ARG A 49 -1.18 -8.07 15.06
CA ARG A 49 0.18 -7.75 14.62
C ARG A 49 0.25 -6.73 13.49
N TRP A 50 -0.82 -6.01 13.23
CA TRP A 50 -0.94 -5.08 12.10
C TRP A 50 0.16 -3.99 12.05
N ASN A 51 0.82 -3.71 13.16
CA ASN A 51 1.92 -2.74 13.29
C ASN A 51 3.23 -3.37 13.75
N ASP A 52 3.34 -4.71 13.70
CA ASP A 52 4.54 -5.44 14.10
C ASP A 52 5.56 -5.42 12.95
N VAL A 53 6.72 -4.82 13.20
CA VAL A 53 7.80 -4.67 12.22
C VAL A 53 8.42 -6.03 11.84
N SER A 54 8.31 -7.04 12.70
CA SER A 54 8.79 -8.39 12.41
C SER A 54 7.97 -9.08 11.31
N GLU A 55 6.75 -8.62 11.05
CA GLU A 55 5.88 -9.11 9.98
C GLU A 55 5.64 -8.00 8.94
N PRO A 56 6.52 -7.86 7.91
CA PRO A 56 6.45 -6.78 6.95
C PRO A 56 5.10 -6.73 6.22
N SER A 57 4.42 -5.61 6.36
CA SER A 57 3.12 -5.33 5.74
C SER A 57 2.99 -3.84 5.45
N LEU A 58 1.98 -3.46 4.67
CA LEU A 58 1.70 -2.05 4.41
C LEU A 58 1.58 -1.24 5.70
N THR A 59 0.84 -1.77 6.67
CA THR A 59 0.55 -1.04 7.91
C THR A 59 1.75 -1.00 8.85
N SER A 60 2.49 -2.10 8.99
CA SER A 60 3.66 -2.16 9.87
C SER A 60 4.82 -1.29 9.34
N GLU A 61 5.17 -1.43 8.05
CA GLU A 61 6.25 -0.63 7.46
C GLU A 61 5.92 0.87 7.43
N TYR A 62 4.64 1.21 7.19
CA TYR A 62 4.23 2.61 7.19
C TYR A 62 4.23 3.23 8.60
N CYS A 63 3.84 2.46 9.62
CA CYS A 63 3.95 2.88 11.02
C CYS A 63 5.42 3.05 11.43
N ASP A 64 6.28 2.11 11.06
CA ASP A 64 7.70 2.17 11.35
C ASP A 64 8.36 3.40 10.70
N TYR A 65 8.08 3.66 9.43
CA TYR A 65 8.53 4.85 8.72
C TYR A 65 8.22 6.13 9.51
N ILE A 66 6.97 6.30 9.97
CA ILE A 66 6.58 7.51 10.71
C ILE A 66 7.28 7.56 12.08
N GLN A 67 7.39 6.42 12.77
CA GLN A 67 8.07 6.35 14.06
C GLN A 67 9.56 6.63 13.94
N PHE A 68 10.21 6.11 12.91
CA PHE A 68 11.61 6.37 12.61
C PHE A 68 11.87 7.88 12.48
N TYR A 69 11.07 8.59 11.68
CA TYR A 69 11.24 10.05 11.52
C TYR A 69 10.95 10.83 12.80
N LYS A 70 10.10 10.33 13.69
CA LYS A 70 9.84 10.97 14.99
C LYS A 70 10.99 10.80 15.98
N LYS A 71 11.59 9.62 16.00
CA LYS A 71 12.52 9.20 17.07
C LYS A 71 13.99 9.30 16.70
N ASN A 72 14.32 9.27 15.40
CA ASN A 72 15.73 9.27 14.98
C ASN A 72 16.41 10.62 15.22
N HIS A 73 17.43 10.61 16.06
CA HIS A 73 18.17 11.81 16.45
C HIS A 73 19.14 12.31 15.36
N GLU A 74 19.52 11.46 14.41
CA GLU A 74 20.44 11.79 13.32
C GLU A 74 19.77 12.57 12.18
N LEU A 75 18.44 12.59 12.13
CA LEU A 75 17.72 13.35 11.11
C LEU A 75 17.73 14.84 11.42
N THR A 76 17.82 15.63 10.34
CA THR A 76 17.73 17.10 10.41
C THR A 76 16.41 17.54 11.01
N ALA A 77 16.42 18.70 11.69
CA ALA A 77 15.19 19.28 12.25
C ALA A 77 14.11 19.45 11.19
N ASP A 78 14.47 19.92 10.00
CA ASP A 78 13.53 20.10 8.87
C ASP A 78 12.84 18.82 8.44
N ALA A 79 13.56 17.68 8.42
CA ALA A 79 12.97 16.39 8.05
C ALA A 79 11.95 15.93 9.10
N LYS A 80 12.26 16.11 10.37
CA LYS A 80 11.35 15.81 11.49
C LYS A 80 10.13 16.71 11.48
N ASP A 81 10.32 18.01 11.29
CA ASP A 81 9.23 18.99 11.31
C ASP A 81 8.24 18.79 10.14
N LYS A 82 8.73 18.40 8.97
CA LYS A 82 7.87 18.02 7.84
C LYS A 82 6.95 16.86 8.21
N ILE A 83 7.49 15.77 8.78
CA ILE A 83 6.69 14.61 9.20
C ILE A 83 5.76 14.98 10.36
N LYS A 84 6.23 15.74 11.34
CA LYS A 84 5.42 16.22 12.46
C LYS A 84 4.24 17.07 11.98
N SER A 85 4.48 18.01 11.10
CA SER A 85 3.43 18.85 10.49
C SER A 85 2.45 18.01 9.66
N ALA A 86 2.94 17.06 8.88
CA ALA A 86 2.08 16.14 8.13
C ALA A 86 1.20 15.29 9.04
N MET A 87 1.75 14.78 10.14
CA MET A 87 0.98 14.03 11.15
C MET A 87 -0.07 14.88 11.86
N GLN A 88 0.26 16.13 12.21
CA GLN A 88 -0.72 17.05 12.79
C GLN A 88 -1.90 17.30 11.83
N LYS A 89 -1.60 17.55 10.54
CA LYS A 89 -2.62 17.68 9.49
C LYS A 89 -3.45 16.41 9.30
N ALA A 90 -2.91 15.25 9.59
CA ALA A 90 -3.58 13.95 9.59
C ALA A 90 -4.20 13.59 10.94
N LYS A 91 -4.43 14.57 11.84
CA LYS A 91 -5.01 14.35 13.17
C LYS A 91 -4.26 13.28 14.00
N ASN A 92 -2.96 13.17 13.81
CA ASN A 92 -2.09 12.16 14.42
C ASN A 92 -2.46 10.70 14.10
N SER A 93 -3.21 10.47 13.04
CA SER A 93 -3.62 9.14 12.57
C SER A 93 -2.67 8.62 11.49
N TYR A 94 -2.07 7.45 11.71
CA TYR A 94 -1.24 6.77 10.71
C TYR A 94 -2.05 6.43 9.45
N LYS A 95 -3.30 6.01 9.61
CA LYS A 95 -4.22 5.75 8.51
C LYS A 95 -4.45 7.00 7.65
N GLU A 96 -4.80 8.12 8.27
CA GLU A 96 -5.04 9.37 7.54
C GLU A 96 -3.76 9.87 6.83
N MET A 97 -2.61 9.70 7.45
CA MET A 97 -1.33 10.01 6.82
C MET A 97 -1.11 9.15 5.58
N PHE A 98 -1.28 7.83 5.70
CA PHE A 98 -1.19 6.91 4.56
C PHE A 98 -2.19 7.27 3.46
N VAL A 99 -3.45 7.53 3.80
CA VAL A 99 -4.49 7.86 2.81
C VAL A 99 -4.14 9.14 2.03
N ARG A 100 -3.59 10.15 2.67
CA ARG A 100 -3.12 11.38 2.00
C ARG A 100 -1.96 11.10 1.06
N ASP A 101 -1.00 10.31 1.50
CA ASP A 101 0.13 9.92 0.66
C ASP A 101 -0.31 8.99 -0.49
N TYR A 102 -1.30 8.13 -0.26
CA TYR A 102 -1.90 7.30 -1.30
C TYR A 102 -2.63 8.13 -2.37
N ILE A 103 -3.35 9.18 -1.97
CA ILE A 103 -3.95 10.13 -2.92
C ILE A 103 -2.84 10.81 -3.73
N THR A 104 -1.78 11.26 -3.07
CA THR A 104 -0.63 11.87 -3.75
C THR A 104 0.04 10.89 -4.73
N TRP A 105 0.17 9.62 -4.34
CA TRP A 105 0.68 8.54 -5.18
C TRP A 105 -0.13 8.40 -6.46
N ILE A 106 -1.43 8.26 -6.36
CA ILE A 106 -2.30 8.03 -7.52
C ILE A 106 -2.40 9.28 -8.41
N MET A 107 -2.61 10.45 -7.82
CA MET A 107 -2.90 11.68 -8.58
C MET A 107 -1.66 12.33 -9.21
N TYR A 108 -0.49 12.18 -8.59
CA TYR A 108 0.71 12.91 -9.01
C TYR A 108 1.89 12.01 -9.39
N GLU A 109 2.25 11.05 -8.56
CA GLU A 109 3.43 10.22 -8.81
C GLU A 109 3.26 9.35 -10.07
N GLY A 110 2.06 8.85 -10.33
CA GLY A 110 1.72 8.13 -11.56
C GLY A 110 1.95 8.94 -12.85
N ASN A 111 2.02 10.27 -12.74
CA ASN A 111 2.31 11.19 -13.84
C ASN A 111 3.76 11.75 -13.78
N SER A 112 4.66 11.04 -13.12
CA SER A 112 6.07 11.43 -12.97
C SER A 112 6.28 12.77 -12.23
N SER A 113 5.32 13.18 -11.38
CA SER A 113 5.42 14.37 -10.54
C SER A 113 5.72 13.98 -9.09
N PRO A 114 7.00 13.92 -8.67
CA PRO A 114 7.41 13.41 -7.37
C PRO A 114 7.04 14.40 -6.27
N ARG A 115 6.21 13.97 -5.34
CA ARG A 115 5.76 14.78 -4.18
C ARG A 115 5.91 14.05 -2.85
N LEU A 116 6.03 12.72 -2.88
CA LEU A 116 6.14 11.91 -1.69
C LEU A 116 7.56 11.92 -1.12
N ASN A 117 7.64 11.67 0.19
CA ASN A 117 8.90 11.28 0.81
C ASN A 117 9.41 9.98 0.16
N LYS A 118 10.75 9.86 -0.01
CA LYS A 118 11.38 8.70 -0.66
C LYS A 118 10.95 7.37 -0.02
N VAL A 119 10.89 7.32 1.32
CA VAL A 119 10.54 6.08 2.05
C VAL A 119 9.06 5.75 1.88
N ALA A 120 8.17 6.73 2.05
CA ALA A 120 6.73 6.54 1.82
C ALA A 120 6.44 6.05 0.38
N ARG A 121 7.14 6.63 -0.61
CA ARG A 121 7.04 6.22 -2.02
C ARG A 121 7.39 4.74 -2.21
N VAL A 122 8.50 4.29 -1.62
CA VAL A 122 8.93 2.88 -1.74
C VAL A 122 7.92 1.93 -1.10
N ILE A 123 7.42 2.27 0.10
CA ILE A 123 6.41 1.45 0.77
C ILE A 123 5.13 1.36 -0.08
N ILE A 124 4.61 2.51 -0.52
CA ILE A 124 3.37 2.53 -1.31
C ILE A 124 3.58 1.80 -2.65
N ALA A 125 4.70 1.99 -3.33
CA ALA A 125 5.01 1.26 -4.56
C ALA A 125 5.09 -0.26 -4.36
N THR A 126 5.55 -0.71 -3.20
CA THR A 126 5.65 -2.14 -2.88
C THR A 126 4.28 -2.78 -2.66
N TYR A 127 3.40 -2.12 -1.91
CA TYR A 127 2.10 -2.69 -1.51
C TYR A 127 0.92 -2.23 -2.37
N CYS A 128 1.07 -1.13 -3.08
CA CYS A 128 0.07 -0.54 -3.96
C CYS A 128 0.67 -0.18 -5.31
N PRO A 129 1.26 -1.15 -6.04
CA PRO A 129 1.96 -0.86 -7.29
C PRO A 129 1.00 -0.32 -8.35
N PHE A 130 1.53 0.51 -9.24
CA PHE A 130 0.86 0.88 -10.46
C PHE A 130 0.75 -0.31 -11.42
N SER A 131 -0.14 -0.20 -12.41
CA SER A 131 -0.18 -1.13 -13.53
C SER A 131 1.17 -1.18 -14.26
N LYS A 132 1.44 -2.28 -14.96
CA LYS A 132 2.68 -2.46 -15.73
C LYS A 132 2.93 -1.27 -16.68
N ALA A 133 1.91 -0.83 -17.41
CA ALA A 133 2.04 0.28 -18.37
C ALA A 133 2.51 1.59 -17.69
N ILE A 134 2.04 1.88 -16.48
CA ILE A 134 2.50 3.06 -15.72
C ILE A 134 3.91 2.84 -15.22
N ARG A 135 4.23 1.65 -14.70
CA ARG A 135 5.59 1.35 -14.23
C ARG A 135 6.63 1.46 -15.34
N ASP A 136 6.34 0.93 -16.53
CA ASP A 136 7.23 1.02 -17.69
C ASP A 136 7.47 2.49 -18.09
N ARG A 137 6.45 3.32 -18.05
CA ARG A 137 6.58 4.77 -18.28
C ARG A 137 7.42 5.45 -17.22
N LEU A 138 7.27 5.11 -15.94
CA LEU A 138 8.01 5.67 -14.82
C LEU A 138 9.49 5.23 -14.81
N MET A 139 9.82 4.07 -15.37
CA MET A 139 11.20 3.57 -15.47
C MET A 139 12.15 4.49 -16.23
N VAL A 140 11.63 5.34 -17.11
CA VAL A 140 12.43 6.34 -17.85
C VAL A 140 12.97 7.44 -16.91
N ASN A 141 12.29 7.70 -15.81
CA ASN A 141 12.70 8.72 -14.85
C ASN A 141 13.65 8.12 -13.79
N PRO A 142 14.90 8.62 -13.69
CA PRO A 142 15.89 8.09 -12.75
C PRO A 142 15.43 8.01 -11.29
N MET A 143 14.53 8.91 -10.87
CA MET A 143 14.02 8.95 -9.50
C MET A 143 13.20 7.70 -9.14
N TYR A 144 12.54 7.09 -10.11
CA TYR A 144 11.70 5.91 -9.92
C TYR A 144 12.41 4.61 -10.28
N LYS A 145 13.47 4.68 -11.08
CA LYS A 145 14.15 3.53 -11.66
C LYS A 145 14.60 2.52 -10.59
N GLU A 146 15.41 2.96 -9.63
CA GLU A 146 15.93 2.09 -8.55
C GLU A 146 14.80 1.38 -7.77
N MET A 147 13.74 2.12 -7.46
CA MET A 147 12.59 1.59 -6.73
C MET A 147 11.85 0.53 -7.54
N LEU A 148 11.63 0.79 -8.83
CA LEU A 148 10.92 -0.13 -9.72
C LEU A 148 11.75 -1.37 -10.06
N GLU A 149 13.06 -1.25 -10.19
CA GLU A 149 13.97 -2.39 -10.34
C GLU A 149 13.90 -3.31 -9.11
N LYS A 150 13.94 -2.74 -7.90
CA LYS A 150 13.77 -3.50 -6.65
C LYS A 150 12.40 -4.17 -6.56
N TYR A 151 11.34 -3.48 -6.97
CA TYR A 151 10.00 -4.05 -7.03
C TYR A 151 9.94 -5.23 -8.00
N ASN A 152 10.45 -5.06 -9.22
CA ASN A 152 10.45 -6.11 -10.25
C ASN A 152 11.25 -7.34 -9.79
N LEU A 153 12.39 -7.13 -9.13
CA LEU A 153 13.18 -8.23 -8.55
C LEU A 153 12.39 -9.00 -7.48
N LYS A 154 11.76 -8.29 -6.54
CA LYS A 154 10.90 -8.92 -5.52
C LYS A 154 9.74 -9.70 -6.15
N MET A 155 9.11 -9.15 -7.18
CA MET A 155 8.00 -9.82 -7.88
C MET A 155 8.49 -11.06 -8.61
N SER A 156 9.62 -11.01 -9.29
CA SER A 156 10.23 -12.19 -9.94
C SER A 156 10.53 -13.32 -8.93
N GLN A 157 11.11 -12.96 -7.78
CA GLN A 157 11.35 -13.91 -6.70
C GLN A 157 10.05 -14.52 -6.14
N LYS A 158 9.01 -13.69 -5.96
CA LYS A 158 7.70 -14.15 -5.53
C LYS A 158 7.07 -15.14 -6.53
N VAL A 159 7.11 -14.81 -7.82
CA VAL A 159 6.59 -15.68 -8.88
C VAL A 159 7.33 -17.01 -8.88
N HIS A 160 8.68 -17.00 -8.82
CA HIS A 160 9.47 -18.20 -8.75
C HIS A 160 9.15 -19.06 -7.51
N HIS A 161 8.95 -18.42 -6.35
CA HIS A 161 8.53 -19.13 -5.14
C HIS A 161 7.15 -19.79 -5.31
N ILE A 162 6.18 -19.08 -5.89
CA ILE A 162 4.85 -19.63 -6.18
C ILE A 162 4.95 -20.82 -7.17
N ASP A 163 5.79 -20.70 -8.21
CA ASP A 163 6.01 -21.77 -9.18
C ASP A 163 6.54 -23.04 -8.51
N ASN A 164 7.53 -22.89 -7.63
CA ASN A 164 8.09 -24.01 -6.86
C ASN A 164 7.03 -24.65 -5.94
N LEU A 165 6.17 -23.84 -5.30
CA LEU A 165 5.07 -24.37 -4.48
C LEU A 165 4.04 -25.10 -5.35
N CYS A 166 3.66 -24.56 -6.50
CA CYS A 166 2.74 -25.19 -7.44
C CYS A 166 3.29 -26.54 -7.93
N GLN A 167 4.57 -26.62 -8.26
CA GLN A 167 5.21 -27.89 -8.65
C GLN A 167 5.15 -28.94 -7.55
N LYS A 168 5.42 -28.54 -6.29
CA LYS A 168 5.31 -29.46 -5.15
C LYS A 168 3.88 -29.96 -4.94
N LEU A 169 2.87 -29.08 -5.06
CA LEU A 169 1.47 -29.45 -4.92
C LEU A 169 0.99 -30.36 -6.05
N ASN A 170 1.40 -30.12 -7.30
CA ASN A 170 1.08 -30.98 -8.43
C ASN A 170 1.61 -32.42 -8.21
N ASN A 171 2.79 -32.57 -7.61
CA ASN A 171 3.35 -33.87 -7.28
C ASN A 171 2.51 -34.62 -6.22
N THR A 172 1.74 -33.92 -5.42
CA THR A 172 0.85 -34.49 -4.39
C THR A 172 -0.60 -34.66 -4.87
N LYS A 173 -0.90 -34.37 -6.14
CA LYS A 173 -2.26 -34.40 -6.74
C LYS A 173 -3.29 -33.48 -6.04
N ILE A 174 -2.81 -32.43 -5.39
CA ILE A 174 -3.65 -31.40 -4.78
C ILE A 174 -4.00 -30.36 -5.84
N GLU A 175 -5.28 -30.07 -6.02
CA GLU A 175 -5.75 -29.02 -6.91
C GLU A 175 -5.29 -27.64 -6.40
N ILE A 176 -4.70 -26.84 -7.29
CA ILE A 176 -4.18 -25.51 -6.94
C ILE A 176 -5.30 -24.51 -7.13
N PRO A 177 -5.71 -23.75 -6.08
CA PRO A 177 -6.72 -22.74 -6.19
C PRO A 177 -6.34 -21.65 -7.22
N GLU A 178 -7.35 -21.19 -7.99
CA GLU A 178 -7.15 -20.14 -9.00
C GLU A 178 -6.58 -18.85 -8.41
N GLU A 179 -6.90 -18.53 -7.17
CA GLU A 179 -6.41 -17.35 -6.46
C GLU A 179 -4.88 -17.36 -6.36
N ILE A 180 -4.27 -18.53 -6.18
CA ILE A 180 -2.79 -18.68 -6.15
C ILE A 180 -2.22 -18.45 -7.54
N LEU A 181 -2.84 -19.02 -8.57
CA LEU A 181 -2.41 -18.82 -9.98
C LEU A 181 -2.54 -17.35 -10.41
N ASN A 182 -3.59 -16.68 -9.96
CA ASN A 182 -3.81 -15.27 -10.26
C ASN A 182 -2.76 -14.34 -9.62
N GLN A 183 -2.13 -14.75 -8.51
CA GLN A 183 -1.04 -13.96 -7.90
C GLN A 183 0.23 -13.86 -8.76
N LYS A 184 0.36 -14.67 -9.82
CA LYS A 184 1.47 -14.57 -10.79
C LYS A 184 1.29 -13.47 -11.83
N LYS A 185 0.06 -12.95 -11.99
CA LYS A 185 -0.30 -12.02 -13.09
C LYS A 185 0.01 -10.55 -12.78
N PHE A 186 0.55 -10.21 -11.61
CA PHE A 186 0.78 -8.83 -11.17
C PHE A 186 2.18 -8.30 -11.44
#